data_596704fd9e1a20afc2feba8bf6e40400
#
_entry.id   596704fd9e1a20afc2feba8bf6e40400
#
_cell.length_a   1.000
_cell.length_b   1.000
_cell.length_c   1.000
_cell.angle_alpha   90.00
_cell.angle_beta   90.00
_cell.angle_gamma   90.00
#
_symmetry.space_group_name_H-M   'P 1'
#
loop_
_entity.id
_entity.type
_entity.pdbx_description
1 polymer ?
#
loop_
_entity_poly.entity_id
_entity_poly.type
_entity_poly.pdbx_seq_one_letter_code
_entity_poly.pdbx_strand_id
1 'polypeptide(L)'
;MRKLGIEVRSYTRKSRRYSSYRGQLGTVIRNRLRRRFYTNICHQKITTDTTEFKYFELDTKGIIHQKKLYLDPFMDMYNSEILSYRISEKPNALAVMAGLEEAIQITMDCPYRRTFHSDQGWAYQMRAYRNKLKRHKIFQSMSRKGNCLDNSLMENFFSLLKQEMFHGEIYHSFDELKQAIENYIQYYNHERMKRKLNNQSPVVFREAAQRGM
;
A
#
# COMPACT_ATOMS: atom_id res chain seq x y z
N MET A 1 14.27 -19.02 -21.20
CA MET A 1 14.38 -17.56 -21.12
C MET A 1 15.33 -17.00 -22.17
N ARG A 2 16.63 -17.35 -22.23
CA ARG A 2 17.56 -16.85 -23.29
C ARG A 2 17.08 -17.07 -24.73
N LYS A 3 16.44 -18.22 -25.03
CA LYS A 3 15.87 -18.50 -26.37
C LYS A 3 14.66 -17.65 -26.76
N LEU A 4 14.03 -16.95 -25.81
CA LEU A 4 12.85 -16.11 -26.02
C LEU A 4 13.18 -14.61 -25.90
N GLY A 5 14.46 -14.23 -25.77
CA GLY A 5 14.86 -12.83 -25.58
C GLY A 5 14.34 -12.18 -24.30
N ILE A 6 13.89 -12.98 -23.33
CA ILE A 6 13.35 -12.47 -22.08
C ILE A 6 14.48 -12.30 -21.08
N GLU A 7 14.77 -11.07 -20.70
CA GLU A 7 15.77 -10.70 -19.71
C GLU A 7 15.14 -10.08 -18.47
N VAL A 8 15.71 -10.37 -17.28
CA VAL A 8 15.30 -9.74 -16.03
C VAL A 8 15.95 -8.36 -15.96
N ARG A 9 15.15 -7.29 -16.06
CA ARG A 9 15.65 -5.90 -16.04
C ARG A 9 16.24 -5.47 -14.69
N SER A 10 15.81 -6.03 -13.59
CA SER A 10 16.31 -5.64 -12.27
C SER A 10 16.27 -6.81 -11.30
N TYR A 11 17.46 -7.30 -10.89
CA TYR A 11 17.58 -8.41 -9.93
C TYR A 11 18.34 -8.04 -8.64
N THR A 12 18.85 -6.83 -8.51
CA THR A 12 19.63 -6.40 -7.35
C THR A 12 18.72 -5.91 -6.22
N ARG A 13 18.60 -6.73 -5.18
CA ARG A 13 17.97 -6.36 -3.92
C ARG A 13 18.85 -5.33 -3.20
N LYS A 14 18.51 -4.05 -3.30
CA LYS A 14 19.15 -3.01 -2.48
C LYS A 14 18.65 -3.16 -1.04
N SER A 15 19.51 -3.64 -0.14
CA SER A 15 19.26 -3.62 1.30
C SER A 15 19.16 -2.16 1.76
N ARG A 16 18.00 -1.75 2.27
CA ARG A 16 17.83 -0.46 2.93
C ARG A 16 17.75 -0.70 4.44
N ARG A 17 18.46 0.11 5.23
CA ARG A 17 18.23 0.15 6.68
C ARG A 17 16.80 0.62 6.92
N TYR A 18 16.02 -0.22 7.57
CA TYR A 18 14.68 0.13 8.03
C TYR A 18 14.79 1.22 9.11
N SER A 19 14.09 2.33 8.91
CA SER A 19 13.95 3.40 9.89
C SER A 19 12.47 3.54 10.22
N SER A 20 12.05 2.96 11.34
CA SER A 20 10.71 3.19 11.85
C SER A 20 10.61 4.58 12.48
N TYR A 21 9.44 5.20 12.35
CA TYR A 21 9.12 6.44 13.05
C TYR A 21 9.33 6.27 14.56
N ARG A 22 10.14 7.15 15.16
CA ARG A 22 10.52 7.08 16.59
C ARG A 22 9.69 7.98 17.50
N GLY A 23 8.73 8.74 16.96
CA GLY A 23 7.88 9.65 17.73
C GLY A 23 6.67 8.94 18.35
N GLN A 24 6.19 9.45 19.50
CA GLN A 24 4.89 9.11 20.07
C GLN A 24 4.01 10.37 19.96
N LEU A 25 3.13 10.41 18.97
CA LEU A 25 2.16 11.50 18.76
C LEU A 25 0.72 11.11 19.13
N GLY A 26 0.52 9.92 19.64
CA GLY A 26 -0.81 9.41 19.94
C GLY A 26 -0.80 8.09 20.70
N THR A 27 -1.87 7.29 20.52
CA THR A 27 -1.99 5.99 21.20
C THR A 27 -1.61 4.86 20.27
N VAL A 28 -0.61 4.08 20.66
CA VAL A 28 -0.24 2.83 19.99
C VAL A 28 -1.23 1.74 20.36
N ILE A 29 -1.79 1.09 19.35
CA ILE A 29 -2.76 -0.02 19.52
C ILE A 29 -2.02 -1.35 19.39
N ARG A 30 -2.42 -2.34 20.19
CA ARG A 30 -1.79 -3.67 20.17
C ARG A 30 -1.93 -4.35 18.80
N ASN A 31 -0.91 -5.14 18.42
CA ASN A 31 -0.97 -5.99 17.25
C ASN A 31 -2.03 -7.10 17.43
N ARG A 32 -3.12 -7.01 16.68
CA ARG A 32 -4.20 -8.03 16.69
C ARG A 32 -3.96 -9.13 15.66
N LEU A 33 -3.30 -8.80 14.54
CA LEU A 33 -3.03 -9.77 13.47
C LEU A 33 -2.04 -10.85 13.90
N ARG A 34 -1.00 -10.49 14.67
CA ARG A 34 0.04 -11.42 15.09
C ARG A 34 0.61 -12.24 13.94
N ARG A 35 0.88 -11.56 12.79
CA ARG A 35 1.33 -12.14 11.51
C ARG A 35 0.35 -13.11 10.83
N ARG A 36 -0.91 -13.19 11.29
CA ARG A 36 -1.96 -13.95 10.60
C ARG A 36 -2.55 -13.13 9.47
N PHE A 37 -1.74 -12.93 8.40
CA PHE A 37 -2.11 -12.13 7.23
C PHE A 37 -3.09 -12.86 6.30
N TYR A 38 -3.17 -14.16 6.39
CA TYR A 38 -4.12 -14.93 5.61
C TYR A 38 -5.55 -14.76 6.11
N THR A 39 -6.48 -14.62 5.19
CA THR A 39 -7.92 -14.69 5.40
C THR A 39 -8.56 -15.28 4.16
N ASN A 40 -9.62 -16.08 4.32
CA ASN A 40 -10.46 -16.58 3.24
C ASN A 40 -11.72 -15.71 3.04
N ILE A 41 -11.82 -14.59 3.71
CA ILE A 41 -12.95 -13.67 3.67
C ILE A 41 -12.47 -12.36 3.05
N CYS A 42 -13.07 -12.02 1.90
CA CYS A 42 -12.84 -10.76 1.20
C CYS A 42 -13.18 -9.58 2.11
N HIS A 43 -12.39 -8.51 2.03
CA HIS A 43 -12.62 -7.24 2.77
C HIS A 43 -12.54 -7.34 4.30
N GLN A 44 -12.16 -8.50 4.86
CA GLN A 44 -12.10 -8.67 6.31
C GLN A 44 -10.88 -8.05 6.95
N LYS A 45 -9.71 -8.17 6.32
CA LYS A 45 -8.44 -7.70 6.84
C LYS A 45 -7.77 -6.78 5.83
N ILE A 46 -7.64 -5.53 6.18
CA ILE A 46 -7.04 -4.50 5.33
C ILE A 46 -5.73 -4.06 5.95
N THR A 47 -4.69 -3.87 5.12
CA THR A 47 -3.43 -3.29 5.56
C THR A 47 -3.13 -1.99 4.81
N THR A 48 -2.42 -1.10 5.46
CA THR A 48 -1.98 0.18 4.91
C THR A 48 -0.59 0.54 5.42
N ASP A 49 0.11 1.33 4.65
CA ASP A 49 1.40 1.93 4.98
C ASP A 49 1.68 3.08 4.01
N THR A 50 2.64 3.93 4.33
CA THR A 50 3.06 5.04 3.48
C THR A 50 4.40 4.74 2.84
N THR A 51 4.52 4.98 1.53
CA THR A 51 5.82 4.92 0.86
C THR A 51 6.17 6.22 0.16
N GLU A 52 7.47 6.53 0.13
CA GLU A 52 8.03 7.73 -0.49
C GLU A 52 8.67 7.39 -1.84
N PHE A 53 8.47 8.27 -2.82
CA PHE A 53 9.15 8.30 -4.11
C PHE A 53 9.87 9.65 -4.27
N LYS A 54 10.80 9.71 -5.23
CA LYS A 54 11.54 10.91 -5.58
C LYS A 54 11.35 11.21 -7.06
N TYR A 55 11.20 12.48 -7.39
CA TYR A 55 11.20 12.98 -8.75
C TYR A 55 12.04 14.26 -8.84
N PHE A 56 12.32 14.72 -10.04
CA PHE A 56 13.22 15.84 -10.27
C PHE A 56 12.51 16.88 -11.13
N GLU A 57 12.44 18.09 -10.65
CA GLU A 57 11.91 19.22 -11.41
C GLU A 57 13.00 20.21 -11.77
N LEU A 58 12.91 20.75 -12.99
CA LEU A 58 13.75 21.83 -13.45
C LEU A 58 13.06 23.16 -13.11
N ASP A 59 13.76 24.06 -12.44
CA ASP A 59 13.24 25.41 -12.21
C ASP A 59 13.48 26.32 -13.44
N THR A 60 12.96 27.53 -13.36
CA THR A 60 13.11 28.55 -14.44
C THR A 60 14.55 28.98 -14.68
N LYS A 61 15.48 28.63 -13.79
CA LYS A 61 16.91 28.91 -13.90
C LYS A 61 17.72 27.72 -14.40
N GLY A 62 17.06 26.60 -14.72
CA GLY A 62 17.73 25.37 -15.15
C GLY A 62 18.34 24.55 -14.00
N ILE A 63 17.96 24.81 -12.74
CA ILE A 63 18.45 24.05 -11.58
C ILE A 63 17.51 22.88 -11.31
N ILE A 64 18.09 21.69 -11.14
CA ILE A 64 17.33 20.47 -10.83
C ILE A 64 17.05 20.38 -9.33
N HIS A 65 15.78 20.31 -8.97
CA HIS A 65 15.31 20.12 -7.60
C HIS A 65 14.77 18.72 -7.40
N GLN A 66 15.32 17.99 -6.40
CA GLN A 66 14.75 16.72 -5.98
C GLN A 66 13.54 16.95 -5.09
N LYS A 67 12.38 16.48 -5.52
CA LYS A 67 11.13 16.54 -4.78
C LYS A 67 10.65 15.15 -4.36
N LYS A 68 9.62 15.09 -3.55
CA LYS A 68 9.08 13.86 -3.00
C LYS A 68 7.59 13.72 -3.32
N LEU A 69 7.18 12.49 -3.50
CA LEU A 69 5.79 12.08 -3.63
C LEU A 69 5.54 10.95 -2.63
N TYR A 70 4.38 10.97 -2.00
CA TYR A 70 3.94 9.97 -1.02
C TYR A 70 2.73 9.23 -1.54
N LEU A 71 2.73 7.90 -1.38
CA LEU A 71 1.62 7.01 -1.71
C LEU A 71 1.14 6.32 -0.45
N ASP A 72 -0.16 6.44 -0.16
CA ASP A 72 -0.87 5.86 0.98
C ASP A 72 -1.94 4.88 0.49
N PRO A 73 -1.63 3.61 0.20
CA PRO A 73 -2.59 2.61 -0.28
C PRO A 73 -3.23 1.85 0.88
N PHE A 74 -4.44 1.36 0.64
CA PHE A 74 -5.16 0.38 1.45
C PHE A 74 -5.33 -0.91 0.66
N MET A 75 -4.81 -2.02 1.20
CA MET A 75 -4.76 -3.32 0.52
C MET A 75 -5.59 -4.35 1.27
N ASP A 76 -6.40 -5.13 0.55
CA ASP A 76 -7.04 -6.32 1.09
C ASP A 76 -6.03 -7.46 1.27
N MET A 77 -5.97 -8.05 2.45
CA MET A 77 -5.12 -9.20 2.73
C MET A 77 -5.64 -10.52 2.12
N TYR A 78 -6.90 -10.54 1.67
CA TYR A 78 -7.51 -11.69 1.02
C TYR A 78 -6.82 -12.04 -0.30
N ASN A 79 -6.71 -11.06 -1.19
CA ASN A 79 -6.19 -11.22 -2.55
C ASN A 79 -5.03 -10.26 -2.86
N SER A 80 -4.65 -9.38 -1.94
CA SER A 80 -3.69 -8.30 -2.11
C SER A 80 -4.14 -7.24 -3.13
N GLU A 81 -5.42 -7.02 -3.32
CA GLU A 81 -5.98 -5.94 -4.13
C GLU A 81 -5.75 -4.59 -3.45
N ILE A 82 -5.34 -3.57 -4.20
CA ILE A 82 -5.32 -2.19 -3.72
C ILE A 82 -6.73 -1.63 -3.87
N LEU A 83 -7.41 -1.45 -2.75
CA LEU A 83 -8.81 -1.02 -2.71
C LEU A 83 -8.95 0.49 -2.89
N SER A 84 -8.10 1.25 -2.23
CA SER A 84 -8.04 2.71 -2.33
C SER A 84 -6.61 3.19 -2.12
N TYR A 85 -6.30 4.38 -2.60
CA TYR A 85 -5.02 5.01 -2.37
C TYR A 85 -5.11 6.52 -2.46
N ARG A 86 -4.10 7.20 -1.91
CA ARG A 86 -3.91 8.63 -2.10
C ARG A 86 -2.46 8.93 -2.45
N ILE A 87 -2.28 9.93 -3.29
CA ILE A 87 -0.97 10.43 -3.70
C ILE A 87 -0.86 11.89 -3.30
N SER A 88 0.24 12.28 -2.67
CA SER A 88 0.44 13.64 -2.18
C SER A 88 1.92 14.06 -2.23
N GLU A 89 2.18 15.38 -2.33
CA GLU A 89 3.54 15.91 -2.31
C GLU A 89 4.17 15.93 -0.90
N LYS A 90 3.35 15.90 0.12
CA LYS A 90 3.79 15.94 1.53
C LYS A 90 2.99 14.92 2.34
N PRO A 91 3.58 14.35 3.42
CA PRO A 91 2.82 13.53 4.36
C PRO A 91 1.60 14.31 4.86
N ASN A 92 0.41 13.80 4.57
CA ASN A 92 -0.84 14.55 4.77
C ASN A 92 -1.90 13.70 5.47
N ALA A 93 -2.31 14.17 6.65
CA ALA A 93 -3.37 13.53 7.42
C ALA A 93 -4.70 13.44 6.66
N LEU A 94 -5.06 14.47 5.90
CA LEU A 94 -6.30 14.50 5.13
C LEU A 94 -6.28 13.46 4.00
N ALA A 95 -5.13 13.28 3.34
CA ALA A 95 -4.95 12.25 2.31
C ALA A 95 -5.16 10.84 2.91
N VAL A 96 -4.49 10.53 4.03
CA VAL A 96 -4.66 9.25 4.73
C VAL A 96 -6.12 9.03 5.17
N MET A 97 -6.78 10.08 5.71
CA MET A 97 -8.18 9.99 6.13
C MET A 97 -9.14 9.81 4.96
N ALA A 98 -8.88 10.43 3.80
CA ALA A 98 -9.69 10.26 2.61
C ALA A 98 -9.54 8.84 2.01
N GLY A 99 -8.32 8.29 1.99
CA GLY A 99 -8.08 6.90 1.61
C GLY A 99 -8.74 5.90 2.56
N LEU A 100 -8.68 6.17 3.88
CA LEU A 100 -9.37 5.38 4.89
C LEU A 100 -10.90 5.37 4.68
N GLU A 101 -11.49 6.54 4.41
CA GLU A 101 -12.93 6.65 4.16
C GLU A 101 -13.36 5.77 2.99
N GLU A 102 -12.68 5.89 1.88
CA GLU A 102 -12.95 5.09 0.68
C GLU A 102 -12.76 3.59 0.93
N ALA A 103 -11.67 3.19 1.61
CA ALA A 103 -11.46 1.79 1.99
C ALA A 103 -12.56 1.26 2.92
N ILE A 104 -13.08 2.09 3.82
CA ILE A 104 -14.21 1.73 4.68
C ILE A 104 -15.46 1.50 3.85
N GLN A 105 -15.76 2.37 2.88
CA GLN A 105 -16.94 2.25 2.00
C GLN A 105 -16.85 0.99 1.13
N ILE A 106 -15.73 0.77 0.45
CA ILE A 106 -15.51 -0.41 -0.39
C ILE A 106 -15.69 -1.72 0.40
N THR A 107 -15.25 -1.74 1.65
CA THR A 107 -15.29 -2.94 2.48
C THR A 107 -16.57 -3.12 3.30
N MET A 108 -17.60 -2.31 3.07
CA MET A 108 -18.89 -2.40 3.82
C MET A 108 -19.67 -3.69 3.57
N ASP A 109 -19.43 -4.35 2.46
CA ASP A 109 -20.02 -5.63 2.08
C ASP A 109 -19.55 -6.81 2.95
N CYS A 110 -18.45 -6.65 3.69
CA CYS A 110 -17.94 -7.71 4.55
C CYS A 110 -18.90 -7.98 5.72
N PRO A 111 -19.50 -9.20 5.83
CA PRO A 111 -20.47 -9.52 6.85
C PRO A 111 -19.85 -9.66 8.26
N TYR A 112 -18.53 -9.71 8.32
CA TYR A 112 -17.78 -9.89 9.56
C TYR A 112 -17.14 -8.61 10.05
N ARG A 113 -16.73 -8.59 11.31
CA ARG A 113 -15.98 -7.46 11.85
C ARG A 113 -14.62 -7.33 11.20
N ARG A 114 -14.40 -6.21 10.53
CA ARG A 114 -13.18 -5.87 9.81
C ARG A 114 -12.02 -5.53 10.75
N THR A 115 -10.79 -5.71 10.27
CA THR A 115 -9.57 -5.31 10.96
C THR A 115 -8.70 -4.50 10.01
N PHE A 116 -8.37 -3.26 10.37
CA PHE A 116 -7.43 -2.43 9.63
C PHE A 116 -6.09 -2.38 10.35
N HIS A 117 -5.05 -2.76 9.66
CA HIS A 117 -3.69 -2.88 10.18
C HIS A 117 -2.75 -1.86 9.53
N SER A 118 -1.87 -1.28 10.34
CA SER A 118 -0.83 -0.35 9.89
C SER A 118 0.45 -0.54 10.68
N ASP A 119 1.49 0.15 10.30
CA ASP A 119 2.63 0.41 11.17
C ASP A 119 2.25 1.38 12.32
N GLN A 120 3.26 1.85 13.09
CA GLN A 120 3.08 2.87 14.12
C GLN A 120 3.31 4.29 13.59
N GLY A 121 3.06 4.55 12.30
CA GLY A 121 3.15 5.87 11.70
C GLY A 121 2.23 6.89 12.39
N TRP A 122 2.65 8.14 12.40
CA TRP A 122 1.96 9.22 13.11
C TRP A 122 0.48 9.38 12.70
N ALA A 123 0.17 9.22 11.41
CA ALA A 123 -1.19 9.37 10.88
C ALA A 123 -2.15 8.34 11.48
N TYR A 124 -1.69 7.10 11.64
CA TYR A 124 -2.47 6.00 12.20
C TYR A 124 -2.65 6.07 13.72
N GLN A 125 -1.81 6.85 14.42
CA GLN A 125 -1.91 7.11 15.85
C GLN A 125 -2.89 8.25 16.18
N MET A 126 -3.34 9.03 15.17
CA MET A 126 -4.24 10.16 15.38
C MET A 126 -5.59 9.73 15.97
N ARG A 127 -6.13 10.57 16.84
CA ARG A 127 -7.46 10.38 17.41
C ARG A 127 -8.56 10.32 16.34
N ALA A 128 -8.42 11.11 15.27
CA ALA A 128 -9.38 11.13 14.16
C ALA A 128 -9.44 9.77 13.46
N TYR A 129 -8.28 9.18 13.10
CA TYR A 129 -8.18 7.86 12.47
C TYR A 129 -8.84 6.78 13.34
N ARG A 130 -8.46 6.72 14.60
CA ARG A 130 -8.99 5.78 15.59
C ARG A 130 -10.50 5.91 15.80
N ASN A 131 -10.99 7.15 15.92
CA ASN A 131 -12.43 7.40 16.10
C ASN A 131 -13.22 7.00 14.85
N LYS A 132 -12.68 7.20 13.65
CA LYS A 132 -13.31 6.78 12.40
C LYS A 132 -13.48 5.26 12.36
N LEU A 133 -12.44 4.50 12.63
CA LEU A 133 -12.52 3.04 12.72
C LEU A 133 -13.51 2.56 13.79
N LYS A 134 -13.49 3.21 14.96
CA LYS A 134 -14.42 2.87 16.05
C LYS A 134 -15.89 3.09 15.67
N ARG A 135 -16.22 4.21 15.01
CA ARG A 135 -17.57 4.51 14.51
C ARG A 135 -18.10 3.42 13.57
N HIS A 136 -17.24 2.88 12.73
CA HIS A 136 -17.57 1.79 11.79
C HIS A 136 -17.39 0.39 12.38
N LYS A 137 -17.19 0.27 13.72
CA LYS A 137 -16.99 -1.00 14.43
C LYS A 137 -15.81 -1.83 13.88
N ILE A 138 -14.78 -1.18 13.34
CA ILE A 138 -13.57 -1.78 12.78
C ILE A 138 -12.49 -1.89 13.87
N PHE A 139 -11.82 -3.03 13.95
CA PHE A 139 -10.66 -3.18 14.80
C PHE A 139 -9.45 -2.47 14.21
N GLN A 140 -8.81 -1.61 14.97
CA GLN A 140 -7.48 -1.14 14.67
C GLN A 140 -6.43 -2.15 15.17
N SER A 141 -5.39 -2.37 14.37
CA SER A 141 -4.23 -3.19 14.69
C SER A 141 -2.97 -2.45 14.24
N MET A 142 -1.91 -2.50 15.03
CA MET A 142 -0.62 -1.89 14.66
C MET A 142 0.50 -2.89 14.78
N SER A 143 1.49 -2.80 13.88
CA SER A 143 2.75 -3.54 13.96
C SER A 143 3.46 -3.26 15.27
N ARG A 144 4.27 -4.21 15.74
CA ARG A 144 5.19 -3.97 16.87
C ARG A 144 6.30 -3.02 16.42
N LYS A 145 6.77 -2.20 17.34
CA LYS A 145 7.84 -1.23 17.06
C LYS A 145 9.08 -1.94 16.51
N GLY A 146 9.58 -1.44 15.39
CA GLY A 146 10.79 -1.97 14.75
C GLY A 146 10.65 -3.36 14.12
N ASN A 147 9.42 -3.88 13.96
CA ASN A 147 9.19 -5.20 13.39
C ASN A 147 8.55 -5.11 12.00
N CYS A 148 9.39 -5.01 10.97
CA CYS A 148 8.97 -4.95 9.58
C CYS A 148 8.13 -6.16 9.15
N LEU A 149 8.41 -7.34 9.69
CA LEU A 149 7.65 -8.55 9.38
C LEU A 149 6.15 -8.47 9.74
N ASP A 150 5.78 -7.51 10.59
CA ASP A 150 4.37 -7.32 10.96
C ASP A 150 3.55 -6.59 9.89
N ASN A 151 4.19 -6.01 8.84
CA ASN A 151 3.53 -5.41 7.67
C ASN A 151 4.10 -5.89 6.32
N SER A 152 4.55 -7.13 6.28
CA SER A 152 5.28 -7.70 5.13
C SER A 152 4.50 -7.71 3.81
N LEU A 153 3.17 -7.69 3.82
CA LEU A 153 2.36 -7.61 2.59
C LEU A 153 2.53 -6.25 1.91
N MET A 154 2.48 -5.16 2.67
CA MET A 154 2.71 -3.81 2.13
C MET A 154 4.16 -3.62 1.68
N GLU A 155 5.11 -4.12 2.47
CA GLU A 155 6.53 -4.07 2.08
C GLU A 155 6.78 -4.81 0.75
N ASN A 156 6.14 -5.97 0.56
CA ASN A 156 6.22 -6.72 -0.69
C ASN A 156 5.60 -5.94 -1.86
N PHE A 157 4.43 -5.35 -1.67
CA PHE A 157 3.80 -4.51 -2.70
C PHE A 157 4.70 -3.32 -3.07
N PHE A 158 5.22 -2.58 -2.10
CA PHE A 158 6.10 -1.45 -2.37
C PHE A 158 7.41 -1.86 -3.04
N SER A 159 7.93 -3.04 -2.70
CA SER A 159 9.11 -3.59 -3.37
C SER A 159 8.84 -3.88 -4.84
N LEU A 160 7.72 -4.54 -5.15
CA LEU A 160 7.30 -4.84 -6.52
C LEU A 160 7.07 -3.55 -7.32
N LEU A 161 6.26 -2.64 -6.79
CA LEU A 161 5.97 -1.37 -7.43
C LEU A 161 7.25 -0.58 -7.74
N LYS A 162 8.16 -0.48 -6.77
CA LYS A 162 9.44 0.22 -6.98
C LYS A 162 10.35 -0.50 -7.97
N GLN A 163 10.33 -1.82 -8.00
CA GLN A 163 11.16 -2.60 -8.88
C GLN A 163 10.65 -2.61 -10.32
N GLU A 164 9.32 -2.67 -10.50
CA GLU A 164 8.70 -2.86 -11.81
C GLU A 164 8.46 -1.53 -12.55
N MET A 165 8.27 -0.39 -11.83
CA MET A 165 7.98 0.89 -12.49
C MET A 165 8.88 2.06 -12.08
N PHE A 166 9.61 1.99 -10.96
CA PHE A 166 10.34 3.14 -10.45
C PHE A 166 11.87 3.04 -10.59
N HIS A 167 12.47 1.86 -10.35
CA HIS A 167 13.91 1.71 -10.41
C HIS A 167 14.41 1.64 -11.85
N GLY A 168 15.30 2.59 -12.20
CA GLY A 168 15.85 2.74 -13.54
C GLY A 168 15.15 3.81 -14.39
N GLU A 169 14.06 4.36 -13.87
CA GLU A 169 13.33 5.47 -14.50
C GLU A 169 13.60 6.80 -13.76
N ILE A 170 13.57 7.91 -14.49
CA ILE A 170 13.68 9.27 -13.97
C ILE A 170 12.38 10.00 -14.31
N TYR A 171 11.71 10.51 -13.30
CA TYR A 171 10.47 11.29 -13.44
C TYR A 171 10.76 12.77 -13.28
N HIS A 172 10.23 13.59 -14.18
CA HIS A 172 10.52 15.01 -14.28
C HIS A 172 9.42 15.91 -13.72
N SER A 173 8.28 15.34 -13.32
CA SER A 173 7.21 16.07 -12.66
C SER A 173 6.43 15.22 -11.67
N PHE A 174 5.66 15.88 -10.81
CA PHE A 174 4.71 15.23 -9.91
C PHE A 174 3.66 14.44 -10.70
N ASP A 175 3.10 15.06 -11.76
CA ASP A 175 2.02 14.44 -12.53
C ASP A 175 2.49 13.23 -13.33
N GLU A 176 3.71 13.27 -13.88
CA GLU A 176 4.31 12.13 -14.57
C GLU A 176 4.46 10.93 -13.64
N LEU A 177 5.07 11.14 -12.46
CA LEU A 177 5.24 10.07 -11.48
C LEU A 177 3.89 9.58 -10.93
N LYS A 178 2.95 10.49 -10.66
CA LYS A 178 1.59 10.16 -10.22
C LYS A 178 0.90 9.26 -11.24
N GLN A 179 0.91 9.64 -12.52
CA GLN A 179 0.28 8.85 -13.58
C GLN A 179 0.92 7.46 -13.71
N ALA A 180 2.25 7.37 -13.59
CA ALA A 180 2.96 6.10 -13.62
C ALA A 180 2.55 5.18 -12.46
N ILE A 181 2.39 5.72 -11.25
CA ILE A 181 1.90 4.97 -10.09
C ILE A 181 0.45 4.51 -10.30
N GLU A 182 -0.42 5.39 -10.79
CA GLU A 182 -1.83 5.06 -11.06
C GLU A 182 -1.96 3.97 -12.11
N ASN A 183 -1.23 4.06 -13.21
CA ASN A 183 -1.17 3.03 -14.26
C ASN A 183 -0.65 1.70 -13.71
N TYR A 184 0.39 1.74 -12.85
CA TYR A 184 0.91 0.53 -12.22
C TYR A 184 -0.12 -0.13 -11.29
N ILE A 185 -0.85 0.64 -10.49
CA ILE A 185 -1.89 0.10 -9.61
C ILE A 185 -3.01 -0.56 -10.42
N GLN A 186 -3.41 0.04 -11.55
CA GLN A 186 -4.38 -0.57 -12.47
C GLN A 186 -3.85 -1.90 -13.03
N TYR A 187 -2.65 -1.91 -13.58
CA TYR A 187 -1.98 -3.14 -14.04
C TYR A 187 -1.90 -4.20 -12.93
N TYR A 188 -1.45 -3.81 -11.73
CA TYR A 188 -1.29 -4.70 -10.60
C TYR A 188 -2.61 -5.36 -10.17
N ASN A 189 -3.69 -4.59 -10.14
CA ASN A 189 -5.00 -5.08 -9.73
C ASN A 189 -5.68 -5.95 -10.79
N HIS A 190 -5.58 -5.59 -12.08
CA HIS A 190 -6.38 -6.19 -13.14
C HIS A 190 -5.61 -7.18 -14.02
N GLU A 191 -4.29 -7.05 -14.16
CA GLU A 191 -3.50 -7.81 -15.13
C GLU A 191 -2.39 -8.63 -14.48
N ARG A 192 -1.73 -8.10 -13.43
CA ARG A 192 -0.56 -8.74 -12.84
C ARG A 192 -0.94 -10.06 -12.15
N MET A 193 -0.60 -11.17 -12.81
CA MET A 193 -0.86 -12.52 -12.31
C MET A 193 -0.03 -12.85 -11.07
N LYS A 194 -0.64 -13.51 -10.10
CA LYS A 194 0.00 -13.97 -8.86
C LYS A 194 -0.17 -15.48 -8.69
N ARG A 195 0.96 -16.17 -8.52
CA ARG A 195 0.94 -17.63 -8.30
C ARG A 195 0.04 -18.03 -7.12
N LYS A 196 0.02 -17.26 -6.05
CA LYS A 196 -0.83 -17.50 -4.86
C LYS A 196 -2.33 -17.33 -5.11
N LEU A 197 -2.70 -16.70 -6.21
CA LEU A 197 -4.07 -16.47 -6.65
C LEU A 197 -4.42 -17.33 -7.87
N ASN A 198 -3.89 -18.54 -7.95
CA ASN A 198 -4.10 -19.47 -9.08
C ASN A 198 -3.71 -18.85 -10.43
N ASN A 199 -2.63 -18.06 -10.47
CA ASN A 199 -2.18 -17.29 -11.64
C ASN A 199 -3.21 -16.29 -12.17
N GLN A 200 -4.05 -15.77 -11.29
CA GLN A 200 -4.99 -14.69 -11.59
C GLN A 200 -4.49 -13.37 -11.01
N SER A 201 -5.01 -12.25 -11.54
CA SER A 201 -4.84 -10.94 -10.92
C SER A 201 -5.73 -10.79 -9.67
N PRO A 202 -5.44 -9.84 -8.78
CA PRO A 202 -6.24 -9.64 -7.57
C PRO A 202 -7.74 -9.52 -7.83
N VAL A 203 -8.15 -8.65 -8.76
CA VAL A 203 -9.57 -8.41 -9.07
C VAL A 203 -10.23 -9.65 -9.67
N VAL A 204 -9.59 -10.28 -10.66
CA VAL A 204 -10.13 -11.50 -11.30
C VAL A 204 -10.33 -12.62 -10.29
N PHE A 205 -9.38 -12.78 -9.35
CA PHE A 205 -9.50 -13.77 -8.27
C PHE A 205 -10.70 -13.49 -7.35
N ARG A 206 -10.92 -12.22 -6.96
CA ARG A 206 -12.07 -11.83 -6.14
C ARG A 206 -13.40 -12.07 -6.85
N GLU A 207 -13.50 -11.66 -8.12
CA GLU A 207 -14.72 -11.82 -8.91
C GLU A 207 -15.05 -13.30 -9.16
N ALA A 208 -14.05 -14.13 -9.41
CA ALA A 208 -14.25 -15.58 -9.57
C ALA A 208 -14.79 -16.21 -8.27
N ALA A 209 -14.27 -15.81 -7.11
CA ALA A 209 -14.76 -16.28 -5.82
C ALA A 209 -16.21 -15.84 -5.54
N GLN A 210 -16.58 -14.62 -5.94
CA GLN A 210 -17.95 -14.10 -5.77
C GLN A 210 -18.98 -14.78 -6.69
N ARG A 211 -18.56 -15.23 -7.89
CA ARG A 211 -19.44 -15.98 -8.83
C ARG A 211 -19.65 -17.43 -8.43
N GLY A 212 -18.76 -17.98 -7.63
CA GLY A 212 -18.84 -19.38 -7.14
C GLY A 212 -19.65 -19.55 -5.85
N MET A 213 -20.15 -18.43 -5.29
CA MET A 213 -21.10 -18.42 -4.17
C MET A 213 -22.53 -18.25 -4.67
#